data_c0e6f49c168453e81c1e15304b0eddc9
#
_entry.id   c0e6f49c168453e81c1e15304b0eddc9
#
_cell.length_a   1.000
_cell.length_b   1.000
_cell.length_c   1.000
_cell.angle_alpha   90.00
_cell.angle_beta   90.00
_cell.angle_gamma   90.00
#
_symmetry.space_group_name_H-M   'P 1'
#
loop_
_entity.id
_entity.type
_entity.pdbx_description
1 polymer ?
#
loop_
_entity_poly.entity_id
_entity_poly.type
_entity_poly.pdbx_seq_one_letter_code
_entity_poly.pdbx_strand_id
1 'polypeptide(L)'
;MRGPGGGVDGVMPDELAGGRPSAARVPPAVHVLGLSVFALGTSEFMLSGILQPLARDLDVSIPQAGLLVSAFAVGMVVGAPVLAAATLKLPRRTTLVALLAAFLLGQVAGALAPSYEVLFASRVVSALACAGFWAVGAAVAVSLVPENARARAMAIMVGGLSVANIAGVPAGSFLGQQAGWRSAFWAVAALSAVGLVGVLALVPRTPVPTGAEAPDLRRELRIYRDKQVWLALLTIALNAGAVFAVFSYLAPLLTDVAGLPESWVPSVLALFGLGGLIGTIIGGRIADAHLFGTMYGGIAASTAVLALLALLAEYRWAVVGLALLLGVTAFTTAPALNARMFNAADAAPTLAGATTTASFNIGNTLGPWLGGLAISAGWGYPAVAWVGAGMAAVAVLATAVSARVHARSRVVAASYPRVEQAQEQVRA
;
A
#
# COMPACT_ATOMS: atom_id res chain seq x y z
N MET A 1 75.58 42.93 -11.70
CA MET A 1 74.57 43.94 -11.35
C MET A 1 73.27 43.27 -11.08
N ARG A 2 72.66 43.55 -9.96
CA ARG A 2 71.49 42.92 -9.33
C ARG A 2 70.20 43.29 -10.09
N GLY A 3 69.30 42.32 -10.28
CA GLY A 3 67.92 42.55 -10.62
C GLY A 3 67.04 41.79 -9.68
N PRO A 4 65.94 42.32 -9.15
CA PRO A 4 65.23 41.81 -8.02
C PRO A 4 64.13 40.81 -8.42
N GLY A 5 63.94 39.80 -7.53
CA GLY A 5 62.84 38.82 -7.61
C GLY A 5 61.48 39.47 -7.27
N GLY A 6 60.52 39.07 -7.99
CA GLY A 6 59.12 39.31 -7.69
C GLY A 6 58.42 37.95 -7.30
N GLY A 7 58.21 37.78 -6.00
CA GLY A 7 57.37 36.69 -5.50
C GLY A 7 55.92 36.96 -5.89
N VAL A 8 55.31 35.96 -6.51
CA VAL A 8 53.87 35.91 -6.74
C VAL A 8 53.30 35.02 -5.66
N ASP A 9 52.84 35.64 -4.58
CA ASP A 9 52.00 34.95 -3.58
C ASP A 9 50.67 34.57 -4.23
N GLY A 10 50.61 33.34 -4.66
CA GLY A 10 49.36 32.72 -5.11
C GLY A 10 48.44 32.48 -3.93
N VAL A 11 47.53 33.41 -3.70
CA VAL A 11 46.35 33.18 -2.86
C VAL A 11 45.50 32.15 -3.59
N MET A 12 45.56 30.90 -3.14
CA MET A 12 44.56 29.90 -3.55
C MET A 12 43.21 30.30 -2.94
N PRO A 13 42.14 30.35 -3.74
CA PRO A 13 40.80 30.49 -3.19
C PRO A 13 40.43 29.24 -2.39
N ASP A 14 40.07 29.43 -1.16
CA ASP A 14 39.60 28.46 -0.19
C ASP A 14 38.14 28.04 -0.53
N GLU A 15 37.90 27.58 -1.76
CA GLU A 15 36.58 27.22 -2.31
C GLU A 15 36.30 25.70 -2.40
N LEU A 16 37.06 24.86 -1.71
CA LEU A 16 36.81 23.40 -1.66
C LEU A 16 36.41 22.88 -0.27
N ALA A 17 35.89 23.73 0.59
CA ALA A 17 35.10 23.30 1.72
C ALA A 17 33.69 22.92 1.22
N GLY A 18 33.58 21.79 0.50
CA GLY A 18 32.33 21.18 0.12
C GLY A 18 31.53 20.84 1.39
N GLY A 19 30.78 21.83 1.88
CA GLY A 19 29.80 21.62 2.95
C GLY A 19 28.88 20.49 2.54
N ARG A 20 28.89 19.37 3.28
CA ARG A 20 27.90 18.32 3.14
C ARG A 20 26.53 18.98 3.13
N PRO A 21 25.69 18.75 2.10
CA PRO A 21 24.37 19.37 2.04
C PRO A 21 23.65 19.03 3.36
N SER A 22 23.36 20.07 4.12
CA SER A 22 22.60 19.95 5.37
C SER A 22 21.34 19.19 5.05
N ALA A 23 21.13 18.06 5.72
CA ALA A 23 19.95 17.22 5.47
C ALA A 23 18.70 18.07 5.72
N ALA A 24 18.02 18.45 4.65
CA ALA A 24 16.84 19.31 4.72
C ALA A 24 15.84 18.72 5.74
N ARG A 25 15.50 19.50 6.76
CA ARG A 25 14.56 19.09 7.80
C ARG A 25 13.17 18.95 7.18
N VAL A 26 12.56 17.78 7.37
CA VAL A 26 11.19 17.55 6.92
C VAL A 26 10.24 18.34 7.83
N PRO A 27 9.32 19.16 7.29
CA PRO A 27 8.40 19.94 8.09
C PRO A 27 7.46 19.07 8.95
N PRO A 28 7.05 19.54 10.16
CA PRO A 28 6.11 18.82 11.02
C PRO A 28 4.78 18.47 10.32
N ALA A 29 4.35 19.26 9.35
CA ALA A 29 3.17 18.97 8.53
C ALA A 29 3.23 17.59 7.86
N VAL A 30 4.39 17.16 7.37
CA VAL A 30 4.57 15.84 6.75
C VAL A 30 4.42 14.71 7.77
N HIS A 31 4.90 14.90 8.99
CA HIS A 31 4.72 13.93 10.07
C HIS A 31 3.25 13.77 10.48
N VAL A 32 2.49 14.87 10.48
CA VAL A 32 1.02 14.84 10.70
C VAL A 32 0.31 14.09 9.57
N LEU A 33 0.72 14.26 8.32
CA LEU A 33 0.20 13.46 7.21
C LEU A 33 0.51 11.97 7.41
N GLY A 34 1.72 11.63 7.85
CA GLY A 34 2.11 10.26 8.20
C GLY A 34 1.27 9.68 9.35
N LEU A 35 1.00 10.47 10.40
CA LEU A 35 0.11 10.08 11.51
C LEU A 35 -1.32 9.86 11.02
N SER A 36 -1.81 10.72 10.13
CA SER A 36 -3.12 10.53 9.52
C SER A 36 -3.19 9.23 8.72
N VAL A 37 -2.15 8.93 7.91
CA VAL A 37 -2.05 7.66 7.18
C VAL A 37 -1.99 6.46 8.13
N PHE A 38 -1.34 6.58 9.28
CA PHE A 38 -1.37 5.55 10.32
C PHE A 38 -2.81 5.27 10.80
N ALA A 39 -3.61 6.32 11.08
CA ALA A 39 -5.01 6.16 11.48
C ALA A 39 -5.86 5.51 10.36
N LEU A 40 -5.68 5.98 9.10
CA LEU A 40 -6.39 5.45 7.95
C LEU A 40 -6.06 3.98 7.69
N GLY A 41 -4.77 3.63 7.70
CA GLY A 41 -4.30 2.26 7.51
C GLY A 41 -4.72 1.32 8.64
N THR A 42 -4.73 1.80 9.89
CA THR A 42 -5.26 1.03 11.01
C THR A 42 -6.73 0.66 10.78
N SER A 43 -7.57 1.63 10.36
CA SER A 43 -8.97 1.36 10.03
C SER A 43 -9.13 0.39 8.86
N GLU A 44 -8.28 0.47 7.86
CA GLU A 44 -8.33 -0.38 6.68
C GLU A 44 -8.25 -1.87 7.06
N PHE A 45 -7.31 -2.22 7.94
CA PHE A 45 -6.96 -3.61 8.23
C PHE A 45 -7.37 -4.13 9.61
N MET A 46 -7.78 -3.27 10.57
CA MET A 46 -8.12 -3.69 11.94
C MET A 46 -9.27 -4.69 12.01
N LEU A 47 -10.19 -4.66 11.03
CA LEU A 47 -11.34 -5.58 10.98
C LEU A 47 -10.91 -7.04 10.98
N SER A 48 -9.79 -7.39 10.36
CA SER A 48 -9.27 -8.76 10.35
C SER A 48 -9.02 -9.31 11.75
N GLY A 49 -8.73 -8.44 12.73
CA GLY A 49 -8.49 -8.81 14.12
C GLY A 49 -9.74 -8.80 15.03
N ILE A 50 -10.84 -8.20 14.58
CA ILE A 50 -12.09 -8.06 15.36
C ILE A 50 -13.32 -8.66 14.64
N LEU A 51 -13.09 -9.46 13.61
CA LEU A 51 -14.14 -9.98 12.74
C LEU A 51 -15.14 -10.84 13.51
N GLN A 52 -14.67 -11.73 14.39
CA GLN A 52 -15.50 -12.64 15.17
C GLN A 52 -16.39 -11.92 16.21
N PRO A 53 -15.85 -11.06 17.11
CA PRO A 53 -16.68 -10.33 18.05
C PRO A 53 -17.71 -9.41 17.35
N LEU A 54 -17.33 -8.82 16.20
CA LEU A 54 -18.23 -8.02 15.38
C LEU A 54 -19.35 -8.85 14.78
N ALA A 55 -19.04 -10.01 14.21
CA ALA A 55 -20.02 -10.90 13.60
C ALA A 55 -21.05 -11.41 14.64
N ARG A 56 -20.59 -11.76 15.84
CA ARG A 56 -21.45 -12.19 16.96
C ARG A 56 -22.38 -11.06 17.44
N ASP A 57 -21.87 -9.85 17.58
CA ASP A 57 -22.64 -8.72 18.10
C ASP A 57 -23.71 -8.21 17.12
N LEU A 58 -23.43 -8.30 15.81
CA LEU A 58 -24.36 -7.88 14.75
C LEU A 58 -25.22 -9.02 14.18
N ASP A 59 -25.11 -10.23 14.74
CA ASP A 59 -25.82 -11.44 14.31
C ASP A 59 -25.69 -11.73 12.80
N VAL A 60 -24.45 -11.64 12.30
CA VAL A 60 -24.11 -11.94 10.91
C VAL A 60 -23.07 -13.05 10.81
N SER A 61 -23.03 -13.73 9.66
CA SER A 61 -22.02 -14.76 9.42
C SER A 61 -20.61 -14.14 9.26
N ILE A 62 -19.56 -14.92 9.55
CA ILE A 62 -18.17 -14.50 9.34
C ILE A 62 -17.91 -14.07 7.88
N PRO A 63 -18.40 -14.78 6.84
CA PRO A 63 -18.29 -14.31 5.46
C PRO A 63 -18.95 -12.95 5.22
N GLN A 64 -20.14 -12.71 5.79
CA GLN A 64 -20.81 -11.40 5.70
C GLN A 64 -19.98 -10.30 6.39
N ALA A 65 -19.44 -10.57 7.59
CA ALA A 65 -18.51 -9.63 8.24
C ALA A 65 -17.26 -9.36 7.38
N GLY A 66 -16.74 -10.38 6.70
CA GLY A 66 -15.62 -10.26 5.75
C GLY A 66 -15.90 -9.32 4.57
N LEU A 67 -17.16 -9.18 4.14
CA LEU A 67 -17.55 -8.21 3.11
C LEU A 67 -17.30 -6.76 3.50
N LEU A 68 -17.20 -6.43 4.79
CA LEU A 68 -16.82 -5.07 5.26
C LEU A 68 -15.38 -4.72 4.88
N VAL A 69 -14.49 -5.71 4.78
CA VAL A 69 -13.12 -5.53 4.29
C VAL A 69 -13.15 -5.28 2.78
N SER A 70 -13.88 -6.11 2.05
CA SER A 70 -14.07 -5.96 0.59
C SER A 70 -14.75 -4.63 0.23
N ALA A 71 -15.75 -4.21 0.99
CA ALA A 71 -16.44 -2.93 0.78
C ALA A 71 -15.50 -1.73 0.92
N PHE A 72 -14.59 -1.78 1.90
CA PHE A 72 -13.58 -0.74 2.04
C PHE A 72 -12.63 -0.72 0.83
N ALA A 73 -12.15 -1.87 0.40
CA ALA A 73 -11.27 -1.98 -0.75
C ALA A 73 -11.93 -1.51 -2.06
N VAL A 74 -13.21 -1.86 -2.29
CA VAL A 74 -13.99 -1.33 -3.43
C VAL A 74 -14.11 0.20 -3.35
N GLY A 75 -14.40 0.73 -2.16
CA GLY A 75 -14.43 2.17 -1.93
C GLY A 75 -13.11 2.86 -2.26
N MET A 76 -11.97 2.22 -1.96
CA MET A 76 -10.63 2.70 -2.34
C MET A 76 -10.42 2.70 -3.86
N VAL A 77 -10.82 1.62 -4.56
CA VAL A 77 -10.70 1.51 -6.03
C VAL A 77 -11.48 2.60 -6.74
N VAL A 78 -12.72 2.82 -6.33
CA VAL A 78 -13.61 3.83 -6.94
C VAL A 78 -13.25 5.24 -6.47
N GLY A 79 -12.94 5.38 -5.18
CA GLY A 79 -12.67 6.67 -4.54
C GLY A 79 -11.40 7.34 -5.07
N ALA A 80 -10.34 6.59 -5.33
CA ALA A 80 -9.06 7.17 -5.75
C ALA A 80 -9.17 7.99 -7.05
N PRO A 81 -9.67 7.47 -8.18
CA PRO A 81 -9.79 8.26 -9.40
C PRO A 81 -10.88 9.34 -9.32
N VAL A 82 -12.02 9.03 -8.68
CA VAL A 82 -13.14 9.98 -8.56
C VAL A 82 -12.75 11.20 -7.73
N LEU A 83 -12.15 10.98 -6.55
CA LEU A 83 -11.76 12.07 -5.68
C LEU A 83 -10.51 12.81 -6.16
N ALA A 84 -9.56 12.11 -6.78
CA ALA A 84 -8.44 12.77 -7.44
C ALA A 84 -8.95 13.78 -8.49
N ALA A 85 -9.90 13.38 -9.35
CA ALA A 85 -10.50 14.26 -10.35
C ALA A 85 -11.35 15.39 -9.72
N ALA A 86 -12.21 15.06 -8.75
CA ALA A 86 -13.10 16.02 -8.13
C ALA A 86 -12.35 17.09 -7.30
N THR A 87 -11.20 16.76 -6.75
CA THR A 87 -10.43 17.64 -5.86
C THR A 87 -9.35 18.46 -6.55
N LEU A 88 -9.09 18.23 -7.86
CA LEU A 88 -8.04 18.93 -8.63
C LEU A 88 -8.15 20.45 -8.54
N LYS A 89 -9.37 20.98 -8.51
CA LYS A 89 -9.65 22.44 -8.47
C LYS A 89 -9.87 22.99 -7.06
N LEU A 90 -9.71 22.15 -6.01
CA LEU A 90 -9.93 22.56 -4.64
C LEU A 90 -8.61 22.90 -3.93
N PRO A 91 -8.60 23.84 -2.96
CA PRO A 91 -7.43 24.11 -2.14
C PRO A 91 -7.02 22.84 -1.38
N ARG A 92 -5.77 22.42 -1.53
CA ARG A 92 -5.26 21.14 -1.02
C ARG A 92 -5.51 20.95 0.48
N ARG A 93 -5.27 21.99 1.29
CA ARG A 93 -5.53 21.93 2.75
C ARG A 93 -7.01 21.71 3.06
N THR A 94 -7.91 22.46 2.42
CA THR A 94 -9.36 22.33 2.64
C THR A 94 -9.82 20.92 2.24
N THR A 95 -9.30 20.38 1.16
CA THR A 95 -9.57 19.01 0.71
C THR A 95 -9.11 17.98 1.74
N LEU A 96 -7.87 18.08 2.26
CA LEU A 96 -7.37 17.19 3.30
C LEU A 96 -8.22 17.24 4.56
N VAL A 97 -8.60 18.44 5.00
CA VAL A 97 -9.47 18.65 6.18
C VAL A 97 -10.85 18.02 5.95
N ALA A 98 -11.46 18.25 4.79
CA ALA A 98 -12.79 17.69 4.48
C ALA A 98 -12.76 16.16 4.41
N LEU A 99 -11.72 15.58 3.76
CA LEU A 99 -11.55 14.12 3.66
C LEU A 99 -11.30 13.48 5.03
N LEU A 100 -10.42 14.10 5.85
CA LEU A 100 -10.13 13.56 7.18
C LEU A 100 -11.31 13.74 8.14
N ALA A 101 -12.10 14.81 8.00
CA ALA A 101 -13.35 14.99 8.73
C ALA A 101 -14.41 13.96 8.31
N ALA A 102 -14.56 13.70 7.00
CA ALA A 102 -15.46 12.66 6.50
C ALA A 102 -15.03 11.27 7.00
N PHE A 103 -13.71 10.98 7.01
CA PHE A 103 -13.18 9.76 7.58
C PHE A 103 -13.48 9.63 9.07
N LEU A 104 -13.23 10.68 9.85
CA LEU A 104 -13.55 10.74 11.28
C LEU A 104 -15.02 10.47 11.53
N LEU A 105 -15.91 11.14 10.80
CA LEU A 105 -17.36 10.91 10.90
C LEU A 105 -17.74 9.48 10.53
N GLY A 106 -17.11 8.90 9.53
CA GLY A 106 -17.25 7.49 9.18
C GLY A 106 -16.84 6.56 10.32
N GLN A 107 -15.71 6.84 11.02
CA GLN A 107 -15.30 6.04 12.18
C GLN A 107 -16.29 6.18 13.35
N VAL A 108 -16.76 7.39 13.63
CA VAL A 108 -17.79 7.63 14.67
C VAL A 108 -19.10 6.91 14.32
N ALA A 109 -19.56 7.00 13.08
CA ALA A 109 -20.73 6.26 12.61
C ALA A 109 -20.56 4.74 12.73
N GLY A 110 -19.37 4.21 12.43
CA GLY A 110 -19.03 2.79 12.62
C GLY A 110 -19.03 2.39 14.09
N ALA A 111 -18.49 3.22 14.99
CA ALA A 111 -18.50 2.98 16.43
C ALA A 111 -19.92 2.99 17.04
N LEU A 112 -20.81 3.79 16.49
CA LEU A 112 -22.21 3.92 16.93
C LEU A 112 -23.17 3.03 16.13
N ALA A 113 -22.69 2.24 15.17
CA ALA A 113 -23.52 1.46 14.26
C ALA A 113 -24.45 0.47 15.03
N PRO A 114 -25.77 0.62 14.89
CA PRO A 114 -26.73 -0.27 15.50
C PRO A 114 -26.98 -1.54 14.67
N SER A 115 -26.59 -1.54 13.39
CA SER A 115 -26.78 -2.66 12.46
C SER A 115 -25.62 -2.80 11.49
N TYR A 116 -25.57 -3.96 10.82
CA TYR A 116 -24.56 -4.25 9.81
C TYR A 116 -24.59 -3.25 8.64
N GLU A 117 -25.77 -2.84 8.18
CA GLU A 117 -25.96 -1.92 7.05
C GLU A 117 -25.36 -0.55 7.33
N VAL A 118 -25.58 -0.03 8.56
CA VAL A 118 -24.99 1.26 9.00
C VAL A 118 -23.47 1.15 9.06
N LEU A 119 -22.96 0.05 9.61
CA LEU A 119 -21.53 -0.20 9.63
C LEU A 119 -20.96 -0.30 8.21
N PHE A 120 -21.63 -1.02 7.30
CA PHE A 120 -21.22 -1.16 5.90
C PHE A 120 -21.16 0.22 5.21
N ALA A 121 -22.20 1.04 5.36
CA ALA A 121 -22.22 2.41 4.81
C ALA A 121 -21.09 3.27 5.38
N SER A 122 -20.82 3.18 6.69
CA SER A 122 -19.70 3.89 7.32
C SER A 122 -18.34 3.47 6.76
N ARG A 123 -18.16 2.19 6.44
CA ARG A 123 -16.95 1.66 5.80
C ARG A 123 -16.73 2.21 4.39
N VAL A 124 -17.81 2.29 3.60
CA VAL A 124 -17.74 2.88 2.24
C VAL A 124 -17.36 4.36 2.31
N VAL A 125 -17.98 5.14 3.19
CA VAL A 125 -17.63 6.56 3.39
C VAL A 125 -16.19 6.73 3.84
N SER A 126 -15.75 5.92 4.81
CA SER A 126 -14.36 5.92 5.29
C SER A 126 -13.36 5.57 4.19
N ALA A 127 -13.70 4.61 3.35
CA ALA A 127 -12.84 4.18 2.24
C ALA A 127 -12.69 5.26 1.16
N LEU A 128 -13.78 5.90 0.76
CA LEU A 128 -13.74 7.02 -0.17
C LEU A 128 -12.87 8.15 0.38
N ALA A 129 -13.08 8.53 1.63
CA ALA A 129 -12.29 9.57 2.29
C ALA A 129 -10.79 9.19 2.38
N CYS A 130 -10.49 7.94 2.70
CA CYS A 130 -9.14 7.39 2.74
C CYS A 130 -8.45 7.48 1.38
N ALA A 131 -9.11 7.03 0.31
CA ALA A 131 -8.58 7.08 -1.06
C ALA A 131 -8.22 8.50 -1.50
N GLY A 132 -9.12 9.45 -1.26
CA GLY A 132 -8.87 10.86 -1.56
C GLY A 132 -7.73 11.44 -0.72
N PHE A 133 -7.67 11.10 0.58
CA PHE A 133 -6.60 11.56 1.47
C PHE A 133 -5.23 11.07 1.02
N TRP A 134 -5.10 9.80 0.60
CA TRP A 134 -3.86 9.27 0.06
C TRP A 134 -3.37 10.07 -1.15
N ALA A 135 -4.24 10.31 -2.14
CA ALA A 135 -3.89 11.02 -3.36
C ALA A 135 -3.46 12.46 -3.09
N VAL A 136 -4.26 13.21 -2.33
CA VAL A 136 -4.00 14.64 -2.02
C VAL A 136 -2.86 14.77 -1.02
N GLY A 137 -2.79 13.90 -0.01
CA GLY A 137 -1.77 13.90 1.03
C GLY A 137 -0.37 13.66 0.48
N ALA A 138 -0.22 12.70 -0.44
CA ALA A 138 1.05 12.44 -1.12
C ALA A 138 1.53 13.68 -1.91
N ALA A 139 0.63 14.31 -2.67
CA ALA A 139 0.94 15.52 -3.41
C ALA A 139 1.34 16.69 -2.50
N VAL A 140 0.65 16.85 -1.36
CA VAL A 140 0.98 17.87 -0.36
C VAL A 140 2.33 17.56 0.31
N ALA A 141 2.56 16.34 0.76
CA ALA A 141 3.81 15.94 1.40
C ALA A 141 5.04 16.26 0.52
N VAL A 142 4.97 15.94 -0.77
CA VAL A 142 6.03 16.20 -1.74
C VAL A 142 6.18 17.72 -2.01
N SER A 143 5.09 18.49 -2.01
CA SER A 143 5.15 19.94 -2.26
C SER A 143 5.68 20.75 -1.09
N LEU A 144 5.73 20.20 0.11
CA LEU A 144 6.22 20.87 1.33
C LEU A 144 7.74 20.75 1.52
N VAL A 145 8.42 19.98 0.68
CA VAL A 145 9.85 19.71 0.80
C VAL A 145 10.59 19.95 -0.51
N PRO A 146 11.88 20.31 -0.46
CA PRO A 146 12.71 20.42 -1.66
C PRO A 146 12.91 19.06 -2.34
N GLU A 147 13.34 19.05 -3.59
CA GLU A 147 13.45 17.83 -4.42
C GLU A 147 14.25 16.70 -3.78
N ASN A 148 15.38 17.04 -3.14
CA ASN A 148 16.26 16.09 -2.47
C ASN A 148 15.65 15.48 -1.18
N ALA A 149 14.50 15.98 -0.71
CA ALA A 149 13.78 15.46 0.47
C ALA A 149 12.43 14.79 0.13
N ARG A 150 12.00 14.79 -1.15
CA ARG A 150 10.71 14.21 -1.58
C ARG A 150 10.58 12.73 -1.22
N ALA A 151 11.65 11.95 -1.46
CA ALA A 151 11.68 10.53 -1.08
C ALA A 151 11.49 10.32 0.43
N ARG A 152 12.10 11.20 1.27
CA ARG A 152 11.94 11.14 2.72
C ARG A 152 10.51 11.49 3.16
N ALA A 153 9.89 12.48 2.53
CA ALA A 153 8.50 12.84 2.82
C ALA A 153 7.55 11.67 2.49
N MET A 154 7.73 11.03 1.35
CA MET A 154 6.96 9.83 0.98
C MET A 154 7.24 8.64 1.91
N ALA A 155 8.49 8.46 2.35
CA ALA A 155 8.83 7.41 3.31
C ALA A 155 8.13 7.60 4.67
N ILE A 156 7.90 8.83 5.13
CA ILE A 156 7.14 9.11 6.35
C ILE A 156 5.66 8.72 6.16
N MET A 157 5.07 9.04 5.00
CA MET A 157 3.68 8.66 4.72
C MET A 157 3.50 7.15 4.63
N VAL A 158 4.34 6.46 3.84
CA VAL A 158 4.32 5.00 3.70
C VAL A 158 4.68 4.33 5.03
N GLY A 159 5.59 4.94 5.81
CA GLY A 159 5.93 4.52 7.16
C GLY A 159 4.72 4.52 8.10
N GLY A 160 3.82 5.51 7.97
CA GLY A 160 2.54 5.52 8.70
C GLY A 160 1.72 4.25 8.46
N LEU A 161 1.60 3.82 7.20
CA LEU A 161 0.90 2.57 6.84
C LEU A 161 1.62 1.33 7.38
N SER A 162 2.95 1.30 7.31
CA SER A 162 3.74 0.19 7.86
C SER A 162 3.54 0.06 9.38
N VAL A 163 3.56 1.18 10.10
CA VAL A 163 3.30 1.21 11.55
C VAL A 163 1.85 0.80 11.85
N ALA A 164 0.88 1.15 10.99
CA ALA A 164 -0.50 0.70 11.12
C ALA A 164 -0.59 -0.83 11.09
N ASN A 165 0.09 -1.47 10.15
CA ASN A 165 0.10 -2.94 10.07
C ASN A 165 0.80 -3.61 11.27
N ILE A 166 1.90 -3.04 11.77
CA ILE A 166 2.70 -3.64 12.85
C ILE A 166 2.10 -3.40 14.24
N ALA A 167 1.55 -2.21 14.46
CA ALA A 167 1.07 -1.78 15.77
C ALA A 167 -0.42 -1.44 15.78
N GLY A 168 -0.93 -0.75 14.75
CA GLY A 168 -2.31 -0.28 14.70
C GLY A 168 -3.32 -1.43 14.65
N VAL A 169 -3.11 -2.40 13.76
CA VAL A 169 -3.99 -3.56 13.60
C VAL A 169 -4.00 -4.44 14.86
N PRO A 170 -2.85 -4.85 15.42
CA PRO A 170 -2.83 -5.59 16.69
C PRO A 170 -3.44 -4.81 17.85
N ALA A 171 -3.16 -3.50 17.96
CA ALA A 171 -3.75 -2.66 19.01
C ALA A 171 -5.28 -2.57 18.87
N GLY A 172 -5.79 -2.42 17.63
CA GLY A 172 -7.22 -2.45 17.35
C GLY A 172 -7.86 -3.79 17.71
N SER A 173 -7.19 -4.91 17.40
CA SER A 173 -7.63 -6.24 17.80
C SER A 173 -7.64 -6.42 19.33
N PHE A 174 -6.60 -5.98 20.01
CA PHE A 174 -6.52 -6.02 21.46
C PHE A 174 -7.62 -5.19 22.13
N LEU A 175 -7.81 -3.95 21.70
CA LEU A 175 -8.89 -3.09 22.19
C LEU A 175 -10.27 -3.70 21.95
N GLY A 176 -10.45 -4.28 20.75
CA GLY A 176 -11.69 -4.93 20.38
C GLY A 176 -12.03 -6.15 21.27
N GLN A 177 -11.03 -6.88 21.73
CA GLN A 177 -11.18 -8.00 22.66
C GLN A 177 -11.47 -7.54 24.10
N GLN A 178 -10.81 -6.48 24.57
CA GLN A 178 -10.92 -6.03 25.97
C GLN A 178 -12.14 -5.13 26.21
N ALA A 179 -12.48 -4.25 25.27
CA ALA A 179 -13.51 -3.23 25.43
C ALA A 179 -14.62 -3.29 24.35
N GLY A 180 -14.73 -4.42 23.64
CA GLY A 180 -15.65 -4.63 22.54
C GLY A 180 -15.17 -4.00 21.23
N TRP A 181 -15.62 -4.57 20.09
CA TRP A 181 -15.14 -4.19 18.75
C TRP A 181 -15.31 -2.68 18.41
N ARG A 182 -16.31 -2.03 18.99
CA ARG A 182 -16.57 -0.59 18.83
C ARG A 182 -15.44 0.28 19.35
N SER A 183 -14.70 -0.20 20.35
CA SER A 183 -13.56 0.54 20.93
C SER A 183 -12.43 0.78 19.91
N ALA A 184 -12.21 -0.15 18.98
CA ALA A 184 -11.24 0.02 17.90
C ALA A 184 -11.63 1.18 16.98
N PHE A 185 -12.91 1.33 16.63
CA PHE A 185 -13.41 2.47 15.86
C PHE A 185 -13.26 3.79 16.60
N TRP A 186 -13.54 3.83 17.91
CA TRP A 186 -13.31 5.01 18.75
C TRP A 186 -11.84 5.39 18.83
N ALA A 187 -10.94 4.42 18.95
CA ALA A 187 -9.49 4.69 18.96
C ALA A 187 -9.02 5.31 17.64
N VAL A 188 -9.48 4.78 16.51
CA VAL A 188 -9.18 5.35 15.17
C VAL A 188 -9.83 6.74 15.02
N ALA A 189 -11.04 6.94 15.53
CA ALA A 189 -11.68 8.26 15.51
C ALA A 189 -10.85 9.28 16.30
N ALA A 190 -10.37 8.94 17.50
CA ALA A 190 -9.50 9.80 18.29
C ALA A 190 -8.19 10.15 17.57
N LEU A 191 -7.52 9.15 16.98
CA LEU A 191 -6.31 9.36 16.17
C LEU A 191 -6.58 10.27 14.96
N SER A 192 -7.72 10.07 14.29
CA SER A 192 -8.14 10.89 13.16
C SER A 192 -8.44 12.33 13.57
N ALA A 193 -9.02 12.53 14.75
CA ALA A 193 -9.24 13.86 15.30
C ALA A 193 -7.91 14.58 15.60
N VAL A 194 -6.93 13.88 16.16
CA VAL A 194 -5.57 14.43 16.36
C VAL A 194 -4.93 14.78 15.02
N GLY A 195 -5.04 13.90 14.02
CA GLY A 195 -4.58 14.16 12.66
C GLY A 195 -5.27 15.40 12.05
N LEU A 196 -6.58 15.53 12.22
CA LEU A 196 -7.38 16.66 11.72
C LEU A 196 -6.92 17.99 12.34
N VAL A 197 -6.74 18.04 13.66
CA VAL A 197 -6.20 19.20 14.37
C VAL A 197 -4.79 19.52 13.85
N GLY A 198 -3.95 18.51 13.69
CA GLY A 198 -2.60 18.68 13.16
C GLY A 198 -2.58 19.23 11.72
N VAL A 199 -3.45 18.73 10.83
CA VAL A 199 -3.59 19.26 9.46
C VAL A 199 -4.07 20.71 9.49
N LEU A 200 -5.04 21.04 10.33
CA LEU A 200 -5.53 22.41 10.51
C LEU A 200 -4.44 23.36 11.06
N ALA A 201 -3.58 22.89 11.93
CA ALA A 201 -2.55 23.71 12.57
C ALA A 201 -1.28 23.87 11.70
N LEU A 202 -0.83 22.80 11.02
CA LEU A 202 0.51 22.71 10.47
C LEU A 202 0.56 22.70 8.94
N VAL A 203 -0.50 22.28 8.24
CA VAL A 203 -0.51 22.31 6.77
C VAL A 203 -0.82 23.74 6.29
N PRO A 204 0.09 24.37 5.52
CA PRO A 204 -0.11 25.74 5.06
C PRO A 204 -1.27 25.84 4.05
N ARG A 205 -1.89 27.01 3.97
CA ARG A 205 -2.88 27.32 2.93
C ARG A 205 -2.12 27.58 1.63
N THR A 206 -2.11 26.58 0.74
CA THR A 206 -1.55 26.76 -0.60
C THR A 206 -2.65 27.21 -1.57
N PRO A 207 -2.40 28.21 -2.41
CA PRO A 207 -3.28 28.55 -3.51
C PRO A 207 -3.52 27.35 -4.42
N VAL A 208 -4.67 27.33 -5.09
CA VAL A 208 -4.92 26.34 -6.16
C VAL A 208 -3.86 26.55 -7.24
N PRO A 209 -3.18 25.49 -7.74
CA PRO A 209 -2.29 25.62 -8.87
C PRO A 209 -3.07 26.15 -10.08
N THR A 210 -2.87 27.39 -10.43
CA THR A 210 -3.41 28.00 -11.65
C THR A 210 -2.29 27.98 -12.68
N GLY A 211 -2.36 27.06 -13.66
CA GLY A 211 -1.38 27.04 -14.73
C GLY A 211 -1.21 25.70 -15.40
N ALA A 212 -0.73 25.71 -16.59
CA ALA A 212 -0.66 24.77 -17.67
C ALA A 212 0.13 23.46 -17.48
N GLU A 213 0.28 22.95 -16.28
CA GLU A 213 0.95 21.68 -15.98
C GLU A 213 -0.02 20.60 -15.44
N ALA A 214 -1.29 20.69 -15.81
CA ALA A 214 -2.16 19.53 -15.60
C ALA A 214 -1.69 18.39 -16.52
N PRO A 215 -1.36 17.21 -15.98
CA PRO A 215 -1.00 16.05 -16.81
C PRO A 215 -2.09 15.85 -17.87
N ASP A 216 -1.70 15.69 -19.13
CA ASP A 216 -2.66 15.38 -20.20
C ASP A 216 -3.20 13.96 -19.97
N LEU A 217 -4.35 13.90 -19.30
CA LEU A 217 -5.01 12.65 -18.92
C LEU A 217 -5.22 11.73 -20.13
N ARG A 218 -5.46 12.31 -21.33
CA ARG A 218 -5.60 11.51 -22.55
C ARG A 218 -4.29 10.87 -22.98
N ARG A 219 -3.17 11.54 -22.74
CA ARG A 219 -1.85 10.99 -23.04
C ARG A 219 -1.49 9.90 -22.04
N GLU A 220 -1.75 10.13 -20.77
CA GLU A 220 -1.51 9.15 -19.70
C GLU A 220 -2.38 7.90 -19.88
N LEU A 221 -3.64 8.01 -20.27
CA LEU A 221 -4.54 6.87 -20.52
C LEU A 221 -4.05 5.90 -21.61
N ARG A 222 -3.08 6.30 -22.45
CA ARG A 222 -2.51 5.42 -23.47
C ARG A 222 -1.75 4.22 -22.90
N ILE A 223 -1.27 4.30 -21.65
CA ILE A 223 -0.59 3.17 -20.99
C ILE A 223 -1.47 1.92 -20.91
N TYR A 224 -2.79 2.08 -20.82
CA TYR A 224 -3.72 0.94 -20.79
C TYR A 224 -3.83 0.18 -22.13
N ARG A 225 -3.18 0.64 -23.20
CA ARG A 225 -3.01 -0.10 -24.44
C ARG A 225 -1.85 -1.10 -24.38
N ASP A 226 -0.95 -0.94 -23.41
CA ASP A 226 0.19 -1.84 -23.25
C ASP A 226 -0.21 -3.08 -22.44
N LYS A 227 0.01 -4.26 -23.04
CA LYS A 227 -0.22 -5.55 -22.39
C LYS A 227 0.66 -5.75 -21.14
N GLN A 228 1.84 -5.12 -21.09
CA GLN A 228 2.72 -5.18 -19.94
C GLN A 228 2.14 -4.50 -18.71
N VAL A 229 1.41 -3.40 -18.91
CA VAL A 229 0.68 -2.70 -17.83
C VAL A 229 -0.38 -3.63 -17.25
N TRP A 230 -1.21 -4.24 -18.09
CA TRP A 230 -2.26 -5.18 -17.63
C TRP A 230 -1.69 -6.41 -16.91
N LEU A 231 -0.57 -6.96 -17.39
CA LEU A 231 0.10 -8.07 -16.71
C LEU A 231 0.68 -7.66 -15.34
N ALA A 232 1.23 -6.45 -15.23
CA ALA A 232 1.69 -5.92 -13.95
C ALA A 232 0.52 -5.73 -12.98
N LEU A 233 -0.58 -5.11 -13.43
CA LEU A 233 -1.78 -4.89 -12.64
C LEU A 233 -2.40 -6.21 -12.16
N LEU A 234 -2.53 -7.19 -13.06
CA LEU A 234 -3.04 -8.52 -12.72
C LEU A 234 -2.16 -9.19 -11.68
N THR A 235 -0.83 -9.13 -11.82
CA THR A 235 0.10 -9.73 -10.86
C THR A 235 -0.03 -9.07 -9.48
N ILE A 236 -0.16 -7.74 -9.43
CA ILE A 236 -0.36 -7.00 -8.18
C ILE A 236 -1.67 -7.41 -7.52
N ALA A 237 -2.78 -7.43 -8.27
CA ALA A 237 -4.09 -7.79 -7.75
C ALA A 237 -4.13 -9.23 -7.23
N LEU A 238 -3.57 -10.18 -7.98
CA LEU A 238 -3.54 -11.59 -7.58
C LEU A 238 -2.66 -11.80 -6.35
N ASN A 239 -1.47 -11.16 -6.28
CA ASN A 239 -0.58 -11.27 -5.12
C ASN A 239 -1.21 -10.65 -3.86
N ALA A 240 -1.83 -9.49 -3.97
CA ALA A 240 -2.55 -8.87 -2.86
C ALA A 240 -3.72 -9.74 -2.42
N GLY A 241 -4.56 -10.20 -3.36
CA GLY A 241 -5.69 -11.07 -3.07
C GLY A 241 -5.30 -12.38 -2.40
N ALA A 242 -4.20 -12.98 -2.81
CA ALA A 242 -3.67 -14.20 -2.20
C ALA A 242 -3.39 -14.03 -0.71
N VAL A 243 -2.75 -12.93 -0.34
CA VAL A 243 -2.39 -12.63 1.06
C VAL A 243 -3.62 -12.25 1.87
N PHE A 244 -4.46 -11.34 1.32
CA PHE A 244 -5.62 -10.82 2.03
C PHE A 244 -6.78 -11.82 2.13
N ALA A 245 -6.85 -12.85 1.29
CA ALA A 245 -7.74 -13.97 1.50
C ALA A 245 -7.52 -14.60 2.88
N VAL A 246 -6.26 -14.88 3.25
CA VAL A 246 -5.91 -15.45 4.56
C VAL A 246 -5.94 -14.40 5.66
N PHE A 247 -5.36 -13.24 5.44
CA PHE A 247 -5.25 -12.19 6.46
C PHE A 247 -6.61 -11.78 7.03
N SER A 248 -7.64 -11.70 6.18
CA SER A 248 -8.99 -11.30 6.60
C SER A 248 -9.68 -12.32 7.51
N TYR A 249 -9.33 -13.60 7.37
CA TYR A 249 -9.89 -14.70 8.17
C TYR A 249 -8.85 -15.34 9.09
N LEU A 250 -7.72 -14.65 9.33
CA LEU A 250 -6.64 -15.19 10.16
C LEU A 250 -7.11 -15.40 11.60
N ALA A 251 -7.91 -14.49 12.16
CA ALA A 251 -8.42 -14.62 13.51
C ALA A 251 -9.25 -15.92 13.69
N PRO A 252 -10.32 -16.19 12.91
CA PRO A 252 -11.06 -17.45 13.03
C PRO A 252 -10.20 -18.68 12.67
N LEU A 253 -9.25 -18.58 11.76
CA LEU A 253 -8.32 -19.69 11.48
C LEU A 253 -7.48 -20.04 12.72
N LEU A 254 -7.00 -19.03 13.46
CA LEU A 254 -6.22 -19.22 14.68
C LEU A 254 -7.05 -19.82 15.83
N THR A 255 -8.27 -19.35 16.02
CA THR A 255 -9.09 -19.73 17.17
C THR A 255 -9.88 -21.00 16.93
N ASP A 256 -10.60 -21.10 15.80
CA ASP A 256 -11.56 -22.15 15.54
C ASP A 256 -10.92 -23.41 14.92
N VAL A 257 -9.74 -23.26 14.27
CA VAL A 257 -9.03 -24.40 13.65
C VAL A 257 -7.76 -24.74 14.42
N ALA A 258 -6.86 -23.77 14.63
CA ALA A 258 -5.59 -24.05 15.32
C ALA A 258 -5.76 -24.14 16.87
N GLY A 259 -6.93 -23.79 17.42
CA GLY A 259 -7.23 -23.89 18.84
C GLY A 259 -6.40 -22.96 19.71
N LEU A 260 -5.99 -21.80 19.17
CA LEU A 260 -5.31 -20.75 19.95
C LEU A 260 -6.34 -19.92 20.72
N PRO A 261 -6.02 -19.47 21.94
CA PRO A 261 -6.87 -18.51 22.65
C PRO A 261 -7.00 -17.19 21.85
N GLU A 262 -8.17 -16.54 21.92
CA GLU A 262 -8.41 -15.25 21.25
C GLU A 262 -7.37 -14.19 21.62
N SER A 263 -6.82 -14.24 22.83
CA SER A 263 -5.76 -13.33 23.31
C SER A 263 -4.45 -13.39 22.52
N TRP A 264 -4.22 -14.44 21.72
CA TRP A 264 -3.05 -14.57 20.84
C TRP A 264 -3.21 -13.86 19.49
N VAL A 265 -4.45 -13.60 19.07
CA VAL A 265 -4.74 -12.98 17.76
C VAL A 265 -3.97 -11.67 17.56
N PRO A 266 -3.96 -10.71 18.50
CA PRO A 266 -3.18 -9.48 18.32
C PRO A 266 -1.68 -9.74 18.14
N SER A 267 -1.12 -10.70 18.89
CA SER A 267 0.31 -11.04 18.79
C SER A 267 0.66 -11.65 17.43
N VAL A 268 -0.19 -12.51 16.89
CA VAL A 268 0.03 -13.13 15.56
C VAL A 268 -0.13 -12.08 14.44
N LEU A 269 -1.09 -11.18 14.56
CA LEU A 269 -1.21 -10.04 13.63
C LEU A 269 0.02 -9.13 13.68
N ALA A 270 0.58 -8.89 14.87
CA ALA A 270 1.84 -8.15 15.03
C ALA A 270 3.02 -8.87 14.37
N LEU A 271 3.10 -10.21 14.50
CA LEU A 271 4.12 -11.02 13.82
C LEU A 271 3.99 -10.94 12.30
N PHE A 272 2.76 -11.01 11.77
CA PHE A 272 2.53 -10.80 10.33
C PHE A 272 3.01 -9.41 9.89
N GLY A 273 2.67 -8.35 10.63
CA GLY A 273 3.12 -6.99 10.35
C GLY A 273 4.65 -6.84 10.43
N LEU A 274 5.28 -7.44 11.44
CA LEU A 274 6.75 -7.50 11.58
C LEU A 274 7.39 -8.22 10.37
N GLY A 275 6.80 -9.35 9.97
CA GLY A 275 7.18 -10.07 8.75
C GLY A 275 7.12 -9.15 7.54
N GLY A 276 6.06 -8.35 7.41
CA GLY A 276 5.89 -7.37 6.34
C GLY A 276 7.00 -6.31 6.30
N LEU A 277 7.41 -5.81 7.46
CA LEU A 277 8.54 -4.87 7.57
C LEU A 277 9.85 -5.54 7.10
N ILE A 278 10.15 -6.72 7.63
CA ILE A 278 11.34 -7.51 7.25
C ILE A 278 11.33 -7.78 5.74
N GLY A 279 10.18 -8.25 5.21
CA GLY A 279 10.00 -8.52 3.79
C GLY A 279 10.23 -7.29 2.91
N THR A 280 9.68 -6.15 3.29
CA THR A 280 9.87 -4.89 2.54
C THR A 280 11.34 -4.47 2.49
N ILE A 281 12.07 -4.62 3.60
CA ILE A 281 13.52 -4.30 3.66
C ILE A 281 14.32 -5.26 2.77
N ILE A 282 14.04 -6.55 2.83
CA ILE A 282 14.70 -7.57 2.00
C ILE A 282 14.39 -7.32 0.53
N GLY A 283 13.10 -7.16 0.20
CA GLY A 283 12.63 -6.94 -1.16
C GLY A 283 13.19 -5.67 -1.79
N GLY A 284 13.26 -4.58 -1.03
CA GLY A 284 13.85 -3.32 -1.52
C GLY A 284 15.32 -3.47 -1.91
N ARG A 285 16.11 -4.27 -1.15
CA ARG A 285 17.52 -4.49 -1.47
C ARG A 285 17.75 -5.42 -2.67
N ILE A 286 16.89 -6.42 -2.84
CA ILE A 286 17.06 -7.44 -3.89
C ILE A 286 16.42 -7.02 -5.20
N ALA A 287 15.31 -6.25 -5.15
CA ALA A 287 14.55 -5.85 -6.33
C ALA A 287 15.37 -4.99 -7.31
N ASP A 288 16.25 -4.13 -6.79
CA ASP A 288 17.11 -3.27 -7.61
C ASP A 288 18.09 -4.10 -8.48
N ALA A 289 18.59 -5.22 -7.96
CA ALA A 289 19.51 -6.10 -8.68
C ALA A 289 18.78 -7.14 -9.55
N HIS A 290 17.67 -7.69 -9.08
CA HIS A 290 16.99 -8.83 -9.70
C HIS A 290 15.46 -8.69 -9.67
N LEU A 291 14.91 -7.75 -10.42
CA LEU A 291 13.46 -7.41 -10.43
C LEU A 291 12.56 -8.66 -10.59
N PHE A 292 12.71 -9.39 -11.71
CA PHE A 292 11.88 -10.58 -11.96
C PHE A 292 12.24 -11.74 -11.02
N GLY A 293 13.50 -11.88 -10.61
CA GLY A 293 13.92 -12.87 -9.63
C GLY A 293 13.22 -12.68 -8.29
N THR A 294 13.12 -11.43 -7.82
CA THR A 294 12.41 -11.06 -6.57
C THR A 294 10.90 -11.32 -6.69
N MET A 295 10.29 -10.99 -7.85
CA MET A 295 8.88 -11.28 -8.08
C MET A 295 8.61 -12.80 -8.06
N TYR A 296 9.37 -13.59 -8.84
CA TYR A 296 9.20 -15.05 -8.87
C TYR A 296 9.44 -15.70 -7.51
N GLY A 297 10.59 -15.41 -6.91
CA GLY A 297 10.98 -16.00 -5.63
C GLY A 297 10.00 -15.65 -4.51
N GLY A 298 9.61 -14.40 -4.42
CA GLY A 298 8.68 -13.93 -3.39
C GLY A 298 7.25 -14.48 -3.57
N ILE A 299 6.69 -14.45 -4.80
CA ILE A 299 5.35 -14.98 -5.07
C ILE A 299 5.32 -16.52 -4.91
N ALA A 300 6.33 -17.23 -5.40
CA ALA A 300 6.44 -18.68 -5.23
C ALA A 300 6.59 -19.07 -3.75
N ALA A 301 7.40 -18.33 -2.99
CA ALA A 301 7.53 -18.53 -1.55
C ALA A 301 6.20 -18.24 -0.83
N SER A 302 5.46 -17.18 -1.20
CA SER A 302 4.11 -16.92 -0.67
C SER A 302 3.14 -18.05 -1.01
N THR A 303 3.19 -18.59 -2.23
CA THR A 303 2.38 -19.75 -2.64
C THR A 303 2.66 -20.96 -1.75
N ALA A 304 3.95 -21.26 -1.51
CA ALA A 304 4.35 -22.38 -0.64
C ALA A 304 3.90 -22.15 0.81
N VAL A 305 4.08 -20.94 1.35
CA VAL A 305 3.64 -20.60 2.71
C VAL A 305 2.12 -20.72 2.85
N LEU A 306 1.34 -20.25 1.86
CA LEU A 306 -0.12 -20.38 1.86
C LEU A 306 -0.57 -21.84 1.78
N ALA A 307 0.07 -22.65 0.93
CA ALA A 307 -0.22 -24.09 0.86
C ALA A 307 0.13 -24.82 2.16
N LEU A 308 1.29 -24.50 2.78
CA LEU A 308 1.67 -25.05 4.08
C LEU A 308 0.71 -24.62 5.18
N LEU A 309 0.22 -23.37 5.14
CA LEU A 309 -0.75 -22.86 6.10
C LEU A 309 -2.09 -23.61 5.99
N ALA A 310 -2.53 -23.95 4.77
CA ALA A 310 -3.71 -24.78 4.56
C ALA A 310 -3.52 -26.20 5.08
N LEU A 311 -2.36 -26.83 4.84
CA LEU A 311 -2.04 -28.20 5.26
C LEU A 311 -1.81 -28.32 6.77
N LEU A 312 -1.26 -27.29 7.40
CA LEU A 312 -0.85 -27.29 8.79
C LEU A 312 -1.77 -26.41 9.67
N ALA A 313 -2.98 -26.11 9.19
CA ALA A 313 -3.93 -25.22 9.85
C ALA A 313 -4.30 -25.65 11.28
N GLU A 314 -4.27 -26.94 11.58
CA GLU A 314 -4.57 -27.50 12.91
C GLU A 314 -3.39 -27.40 13.89
N TYR A 315 -2.16 -27.16 13.37
CA TYR A 315 -0.95 -27.09 14.19
C TYR A 315 -0.69 -25.65 14.64
N ARG A 316 -1.11 -25.29 15.85
CA ARG A 316 -1.06 -23.91 16.41
C ARG A 316 0.28 -23.18 16.20
N TRP A 317 1.39 -23.82 16.49
CA TRP A 317 2.72 -23.19 16.39
C TRP A 317 3.21 -23.08 14.94
N ALA A 318 2.78 -24.00 14.07
CA ALA A 318 3.05 -23.89 12.63
C ALA A 318 2.32 -22.68 12.04
N VAL A 319 1.06 -22.48 12.39
CA VAL A 319 0.25 -21.33 11.91
C VAL A 319 0.86 -20.01 12.37
N VAL A 320 1.32 -19.91 13.63
CA VAL A 320 2.01 -18.71 14.14
C VAL A 320 3.27 -18.40 13.33
N GLY A 321 4.12 -19.40 13.12
CA GLY A 321 5.35 -19.23 12.33
C GLY A 321 5.06 -18.90 10.85
N LEU A 322 4.05 -19.55 10.27
CA LEU A 322 3.64 -19.32 8.88
C LEU A 322 2.99 -17.94 8.70
N ALA A 323 2.32 -17.37 9.70
CA ALA A 323 1.81 -16.01 9.65
C ALA A 323 2.94 -14.98 9.54
N LEU A 324 4.03 -15.15 10.30
CA LEU A 324 5.24 -14.33 10.16
C LEU A 324 5.84 -14.48 8.75
N LEU A 325 6.03 -15.72 8.28
CA LEU A 325 6.61 -16.02 6.98
C LEU A 325 5.74 -15.51 5.82
N LEU A 326 4.42 -15.54 5.97
CA LEU A 326 3.50 -14.95 5.00
C LEU A 326 3.72 -13.44 4.89
N GLY A 327 3.86 -12.74 6.03
CA GLY A 327 4.24 -11.33 6.03
C GLY A 327 5.56 -11.09 5.30
N VAL A 328 6.62 -11.86 5.61
CA VAL A 328 7.93 -11.73 4.96
C VAL A 328 7.82 -11.92 3.46
N THR A 329 7.26 -13.04 3.01
CA THR A 329 7.24 -13.41 1.59
C THR A 329 6.34 -12.48 0.76
N ALA A 330 5.17 -12.13 1.29
CA ALA A 330 4.23 -11.24 0.64
C ALA A 330 4.82 -9.85 0.39
N PHE A 331 5.43 -9.25 1.41
CA PHE A 331 5.95 -7.88 1.31
C PHE A 331 7.35 -7.80 0.69
N THR A 332 8.08 -8.91 0.57
CA THR A 332 9.31 -8.97 -0.24
C THR A 332 9.03 -8.68 -1.72
N THR A 333 7.84 -9.02 -2.22
CA THR A 333 7.45 -8.77 -3.61
C THR A 333 7.03 -7.32 -3.87
N ALA A 334 6.56 -6.59 -2.86
CA ALA A 334 5.93 -5.28 -3.04
C ALA A 334 6.83 -4.23 -3.72
N PRO A 335 8.12 -4.04 -3.36
CA PRO A 335 9.01 -3.12 -4.07
C PRO A 335 9.20 -3.51 -5.54
N ALA A 336 9.36 -4.80 -5.84
CA ALA A 336 9.55 -5.29 -7.20
C ALA A 336 8.29 -5.12 -8.07
N LEU A 337 7.10 -5.36 -7.51
CA LEU A 337 5.83 -5.16 -8.19
C LEU A 337 5.59 -3.67 -8.51
N ASN A 338 5.88 -2.78 -7.56
CA ASN A 338 5.82 -1.34 -7.77
C ASN A 338 6.81 -0.90 -8.87
N ALA A 339 8.09 -1.28 -8.77
CA ALA A 339 9.10 -0.96 -9.77
C ALA A 339 8.71 -1.50 -11.16
N ARG A 340 8.15 -2.72 -11.24
CA ARG A 340 7.66 -3.30 -12.49
C ARG A 340 6.54 -2.47 -13.11
N MET A 341 5.60 -1.98 -12.31
CA MET A 341 4.51 -1.13 -12.80
C MET A 341 5.03 0.20 -13.31
N PHE A 342 5.92 0.89 -12.57
CA PHE A 342 6.52 2.13 -13.02
C PHE A 342 7.34 1.96 -14.30
N ASN A 343 8.09 0.84 -14.43
CA ASN A 343 8.83 0.53 -15.66
C ASN A 343 7.91 0.21 -16.85
N ALA A 344 6.72 -0.36 -16.60
CA ALA A 344 5.74 -0.63 -17.67
C ALA A 344 4.97 0.62 -18.09
N ALA A 345 4.80 1.58 -17.19
CA ALA A 345 4.04 2.80 -17.38
C ALA A 345 4.92 4.07 -17.32
N ASP A 346 6.15 3.98 -17.82
CA ASP A 346 7.17 5.04 -17.80
C ASP A 346 6.66 6.38 -18.38
N ALA A 347 5.81 6.31 -19.40
CA ALA A 347 5.19 7.48 -20.04
C ALA A 347 4.10 8.17 -19.17
N ALA A 348 3.68 7.58 -18.04
CA ALA A 348 2.57 8.07 -17.21
C ALA A 348 2.79 7.73 -15.72
N PRO A 349 3.78 8.33 -15.07
CA PRO A 349 4.14 7.98 -13.69
C PRO A 349 3.01 8.29 -12.69
N THR A 350 2.16 9.29 -12.96
CA THR A 350 1.03 9.63 -12.09
C THR A 350 -0.02 8.52 -12.09
N LEU A 351 -0.41 8.05 -13.28
CA LEU A 351 -1.35 6.94 -13.40
C LEU A 351 -0.73 5.61 -12.96
N ALA A 352 0.58 5.40 -13.11
CA ALA A 352 1.26 4.20 -12.61
C ALA A 352 1.02 4.00 -11.11
N GLY A 353 1.22 5.04 -10.30
CA GLY A 353 0.98 4.99 -8.87
C GLY A 353 -0.49 4.76 -8.50
N ALA A 354 -1.40 5.53 -9.11
CA ALA A 354 -2.84 5.40 -8.86
C ALA A 354 -3.37 4.01 -9.25
N THR A 355 -2.92 3.49 -10.39
CA THR A 355 -3.35 2.18 -10.88
C THR A 355 -2.76 1.04 -10.08
N THR A 356 -1.51 1.18 -9.58
CA THR A 356 -0.92 0.23 -8.62
C THR A 356 -1.79 0.11 -7.37
N THR A 357 -2.18 1.25 -6.79
CA THR A 357 -3.05 1.30 -5.60
C THR A 357 -4.42 0.68 -5.90
N ALA A 358 -5.02 1.00 -7.05
CA ALA A 358 -6.29 0.41 -7.47
C ALA A 358 -6.18 -1.12 -7.62
N SER A 359 -5.11 -1.63 -8.25
CA SER A 359 -4.90 -3.08 -8.41
C SER A 359 -4.68 -3.80 -7.09
N PHE A 360 -3.93 -3.19 -6.16
CA PHE A 360 -3.79 -3.71 -4.81
C PHE A 360 -5.14 -3.85 -4.11
N ASN A 361 -5.98 -2.83 -4.21
CA ASN A 361 -7.33 -2.85 -3.62
C ASN A 361 -8.32 -3.77 -4.34
N ILE A 362 -8.16 -4.00 -5.65
CA ILE A 362 -8.90 -5.06 -6.36
C ILE A 362 -8.54 -6.41 -5.74
N GLY A 363 -7.28 -6.67 -5.47
CA GLY A 363 -6.84 -7.88 -4.75
C GLY A 363 -7.46 -7.97 -3.36
N ASN A 364 -7.40 -6.88 -2.58
CA ASN A 364 -7.99 -6.80 -1.23
C ASN A 364 -9.52 -6.99 -1.24
N THR A 365 -10.18 -6.76 -2.38
CA THR A 365 -11.60 -7.07 -2.58
C THR A 365 -11.81 -8.54 -2.90
N LEU A 366 -11.10 -9.05 -3.92
CA LEU A 366 -11.29 -10.40 -4.45
C LEU A 366 -10.87 -11.49 -3.47
N GLY A 367 -9.75 -11.28 -2.74
CA GLY A 367 -9.22 -12.25 -1.80
C GLY A 367 -10.22 -12.61 -0.69
N PRO A 368 -10.66 -11.64 0.15
CA PRO A 368 -11.64 -11.90 1.20
C PRO A 368 -12.98 -12.39 0.67
N TRP A 369 -13.43 -11.87 -0.48
CA TRP A 369 -14.67 -12.31 -1.11
C TRP A 369 -14.63 -13.79 -1.53
N LEU A 370 -13.58 -14.21 -2.26
CA LEU A 370 -13.39 -15.61 -2.66
C LEU A 370 -13.19 -16.53 -1.45
N GLY A 371 -12.43 -16.05 -0.44
CA GLY A 371 -12.27 -16.76 0.83
C GLY A 371 -13.60 -16.94 1.55
N GLY A 372 -14.43 -15.89 1.61
CA GLY A 372 -15.77 -15.94 2.18
C GLY A 372 -16.71 -16.91 1.43
N LEU A 373 -16.64 -16.96 0.10
CA LEU A 373 -17.40 -17.93 -0.70
C LEU A 373 -16.97 -19.37 -0.38
N ALA A 374 -15.68 -19.65 -0.22
CA ALA A 374 -15.19 -20.98 0.13
C ALA A 374 -15.68 -21.40 1.53
N ILE A 375 -15.68 -20.48 2.51
CA ILE A 375 -16.23 -20.73 3.85
C ILE A 375 -17.74 -21.00 3.76
N SER A 376 -18.48 -20.18 3.02
CA SER A 376 -19.94 -20.32 2.84
C SER A 376 -20.32 -21.62 2.12
N ALA A 377 -19.44 -22.14 1.25
CA ALA A 377 -19.60 -23.44 0.62
C ALA A 377 -19.33 -24.63 1.56
N GLY A 378 -18.99 -24.38 2.83
CA GLY A 378 -18.76 -25.42 3.83
C GLY A 378 -17.34 -26.01 3.81
N TRP A 379 -16.39 -25.41 3.07
CA TRP A 379 -15.00 -25.94 2.97
C TRP A 379 -14.11 -25.56 4.19
N GLY A 380 -14.67 -24.77 5.12
CA GLY A 380 -13.97 -24.35 6.35
C GLY A 380 -12.90 -23.28 6.13
N TYR A 381 -12.32 -22.84 7.24
CA TYR A 381 -11.31 -21.77 7.20
C TYR A 381 -9.99 -22.14 6.50
N PRO A 382 -9.48 -23.40 6.54
CA PRO A 382 -8.27 -23.74 5.77
C PRO A 382 -8.41 -23.53 4.26
N ALA A 383 -9.64 -23.54 3.72
CA ALA A 383 -9.91 -23.30 2.31
C ALA A 383 -9.49 -21.88 1.87
N VAL A 384 -9.51 -20.89 2.76
CA VAL A 384 -9.05 -19.53 2.41
C VAL A 384 -7.56 -19.49 2.05
N ALA A 385 -6.76 -20.37 2.66
CA ALA A 385 -5.33 -20.49 2.34
C ALA A 385 -5.12 -21.20 1.00
N TRP A 386 -5.97 -22.17 0.63
CA TRP A 386 -5.96 -22.77 -0.71
C TRP A 386 -6.39 -21.77 -1.79
N VAL A 387 -7.41 -20.94 -1.53
CA VAL A 387 -7.80 -19.84 -2.42
C VAL A 387 -6.62 -18.89 -2.62
N GLY A 388 -5.96 -18.48 -1.54
CA GLY A 388 -4.77 -17.64 -1.59
C GLY A 388 -3.63 -18.29 -2.38
N ALA A 389 -3.32 -19.57 -2.14
CA ALA A 389 -2.29 -20.31 -2.86
C ALA A 389 -2.61 -20.40 -4.36
N GLY A 390 -3.85 -20.63 -4.73
CA GLY A 390 -4.32 -20.63 -6.12
C GLY A 390 -4.13 -19.27 -6.80
N MET A 391 -4.52 -18.16 -6.13
CA MET A 391 -4.31 -16.81 -6.64
C MET A 391 -2.82 -16.49 -6.81
N ALA A 392 -1.97 -16.86 -5.83
CA ALA A 392 -0.52 -16.67 -5.90
C ALA A 392 0.11 -17.51 -7.03
N ALA A 393 -0.33 -18.75 -7.23
CA ALA A 393 0.13 -19.59 -8.34
C ALA A 393 -0.19 -18.97 -9.71
N VAL A 394 -1.41 -18.41 -9.87
CA VAL A 394 -1.78 -17.67 -11.09
C VAL A 394 -0.93 -16.40 -11.23
N ALA A 395 -0.57 -15.72 -10.13
CA ALA A 395 0.33 -14.57 -10.15
C ALA A 395 1.75 -14.96 -10.62
N VAL A 396 2.26 -16.14 -10.25
CA VAL A 396 3.53 -16.69 -10.79
C VAL A 396 3.43 -16.86 -12.31
N LEU A 397 2.33 -17.42 -12.81
CA LEU A 397 2.12 -17.58 -14.25
C LEU A 397 2.03 -16.24 -14.98
N ALA A 398 1.29 -15.27 -14.41
CA ALA A 398 1.21 -13.90 -14.96
C ALA A 398 2.59 -13.23 -15.01
N THR A 399 3.40 -13.42 -13.97
CA THR A 399 4.80 -12.95 -13.93
C THR A 399 5.65 -13.61 -15.02
N ALA A 400 5.47 -14.92 -15.26
CA ALA A 400 6.18 -15.66 -16.31
C ALA A 400 5.84 -15.13 -17.71
N VAL A 401 4.55 -14.87 -17.96
CA VAL A 401 4.11 -14.26 -19.23
C VAL A 401 4.70 -12.85 -19.37
N SER A 402 4.64 -12.03 -18.31
CA SER A 402 5.21 -10.68 -18.30
C SER A 402 6.72 -10.68 -18.61
N ALA A 403 7.49 -11.58 -18.00
CA ALA A 403 8.93 -11.72 -18.25
C ALA A 403 9.23 -12.12 -19.70
N ARG A 404 8.48 -13.09 -20.26
CA ARG A 404 8.64 -13.54 -21.64
C ARG A 404 8.32 -12.42 -22.64
N VAL A 405 7.22 -11.69 -22.44
CA VAL A 405 6.86 -10.56 -23.31
C VAL A 405 7.90 -9.46 -23.22
N HIS A 406 8.41 -9.16 -22.02
CA HIS A 406 9.47 -8.18 -21.81
C HIS A 406 10.78 -8.57 -22.52
N ALA A 407 11.19 -9.83 -22.43
CA ALA A 407 12.38 -10.33 -23.12
C ALA A 407 12.24 -10.22 -24.64
N ARG A 408 11.08 -10.60 -25.19
CA ARG A 408 10.82 -10.47 -26.65
C ARG A 408 10.87 -9.02 -27.12
N SER A 409 10.30 -8.09 -26.36
CA SER A 409 10.32 -6.66 -26.71
C SER A 409 11.76 -6.10 -26.75
N ARG A 410 12.64 -6.56 -25.84
CA ARG A 410 14.06 -6.18 -25.83
C ARG A 410 14.82 -6.75 -27.04
N VAL A 411 14.56 -8.00 -27.43
CA VAL A 411 15.17 -8.63 -28.60
C VAL A 411 14.76 -7.90 -29.87
N VAL A 412 13.48 -7.57 -30.03
CA VAL A 412 12.99 -6.79 -31.18
C VAL A 412 13.62 -5.39 -31.21
N ALA A 413 13.70 -4.69 -30.07
CA ALA A 413 14.33 -3.36 -30.01
C ALA A 413 15.85 -3.43 -30.33
N ALA A 414 16.54 -4.50 -29.94
CA ALA A 414 17.95 -4.71 -30.28
C ALA A 414 18.19 -5.13 -31.75
N SER A 415 17.17 -5.73 -32.39
CA SER A 415 17.25 -6.17 -33.78
C SER A 415 17.01 -5.04 -34.81
N TYR A 416 16.49 -3.88 -34.38
CA TYR A 416 16.40 -2.68 -35.20
C TYR A 416 17.58 -1.74 -34.80
N PRO A 417 18.74 -1.81 -35.50
CA PRO A 417 19.78 -0.80 -35.31
C PRO A 417 19.20 0.56 -35.69
N ARG A 418 19.43 1.53 -34.84
CA ARG A 418 18.86 2.87 -34.93
C ARG A 418 18.95 3.44 -36.33
N VAL A 419 17.86 3.52 -37.02
CA VAL A 419 17.72 4.18 -38.33
C VAL A 419 18.14 5.66 -38.22
N GLU A 420 18.13 6.26 -37.03
CA GLU A 420 18.63 7.62 -36.79
C GLU A 420 20.14 7.77 -37.00
N GLN A 421 20.97 6.78 -36.66
CA GLN A 421 22.41 6.88 -36.91
C GLN A 421 22.78 6.71 -38.41
N ALA A 422 21.96 5.99 -39.17
CA ALA A 422 22.13 5.91 -40.62
C ALA A 422 21.70 7.20 -41.35
N GLN A 423 20.73 7.95 -40.82
CA GLN A 423 20.31 9.22 -41.41
C GLN A 423 21.27 10.38 -41.06
N GLU A 424 21.98 10.35 -39.95
CA GLU A 424 23.04 11.33 -39.66
C GLU A 424 24.31 11.09 -40.50
N GLN A 425 24.66 9.83 -40.76
CA GLN A 425 25.79 9.48 -41.65
C GLN A 425 25.53 9.79 -43.13
N VAL A 426 24.27 9.86 -43.56
CA VAL A 426 23.91 10.25 -44.92
C VAL A 426 23.79 11.78 -45.07
N ARG A 427 23.71 12.53 -43.96
CA ARG A 427 23.69 14.00 -43.95
C ARG A 427 25.05 14.66 -43.69
N ALA A 428 26.08 13.89 -43.31
CA ALA A 428 27.47 14.31 -43.23
C ALA A 428 28.25 13.96 -44.48
#